data_e895115b9f24a07c88257fd2d6ed655d
#
_entry.id   e895115b9f24a07c88257fd2d6ed655d
#
_cell.length_a   1.000
_cell.length_b   1.000
_cell.length_c   1.000
_cell.angle_alpha   90.00
_cell.angle_beta   90.00
_cell.angle_gamma   90.00
#
_symmetry.space_group_name_H-M   'P 1'
#
loop_
_entity.id
_entity.type
_entity.pdbx_description
1 polymer ?
#
loop_
_entity_poly.entity_id
_entity_poly.type
_entity_poly.pdbx_seq_one_letter_code
_entity_poly.pdbx_strand_id
1 'polypeptide(L)'
;NLAKQIPGKEEFHETLRYFEHELEETGVDVKLGTRVTAGDLTAYDVVLVATGVTPRVPDVEGVGHPKVVTYLQVLRDHVPVGERVAIMGAGGIGFDVAEFLTQAGPSGAMAPEVFNAEWGIDTTYAAAGGIRRAAPERPARQVALLQRKETKVGAGLGKTTGWIHRTQLKHRGVAMVPGVVYERIDDLGLHLSVGGERTVIECDT
;
A
#
# COMPACT_ATOMS: atom_id res chain seq x y z
N ASN A 1 -2.73 12.04 1.94
CA ASN A 1 -4.08 11.71 1.63
C ASN A 1 -4.26 10.66 0.52
N LEU A 2 -3.24 9.82 0.28
CA LEU A 2 -3.30 8.76 -0.74
C LEU A 2 -3.97 7.47 -0.23
N ALA A 3 -4.12 7.33 1.08
CA ALA A 3 -4.71 6.14 1.70
C ALA A 3 -6.13 5.82 1.18
N LYS A 4 -6.92 6.85 0.88
CA LYS A 4 -8.29 6.71 0.35
C LYS A 4 -8.38 6.06 -1.05
N GLN A 5 -7.26 5.96 -1.77
CA GLN A 5 -7.19 5.31 -3.08
C GLN A 5 -6.94 3.80 -2.97
N ILE A 6 -6.61 3.33 -1.77
CA ILE A 6 -6.32 1.92 -1.52
C ILE A 6 -7.65 1.16 -1.40
N PRO A 7 -7.83 0.05 -2.12
CA PRO A 7 -9.01 -0.78 -2.01
C PRO A 7 -9.32 -1.17 -0.55
N GLY A 8 -10.55 -0.96 -0.13
CA GLY A 8 -10.97 -1.16 1.26
C GLY A 8 -10.79 0.04 2.18
N LYS A 9 -10.27 1.17 1.67
CA LYS A 9 -10.08 2.42 2.42
C LYS A 9 -10.82 3.62 1.83
N GLU A 10 -11.77 3.38 0.95
CA GLU A 10 -12.56 4.41 0.26
C GLU A 10 -13.35 5.29 1.25
N GLU A 11 -13.74 4.72 2.40
CA GLU A 11 -14.44 5.45 3.47
C GLU A 11 -13.65 6.67 4.00
N PHE A 12 -12.33 6.71 3.83
CA PHE A 12 -11.56 7.89 4.19
C PHE A 12 -11.90 9.15 3.37
N HIS A 13 -12.67 9.03 2.29
CA HIS A 13 -13.28 10.19 1.64
C HIS A 13 -14.25 10.91 2.58
N GLU A 14 -15.06 10.15 3.34
CA GLU A 14 -16.00 10.72 4.29
C GLU A 14 -15.31 11.41 5.47
N THR A 15 -14.17 10.88 5.91
CA THR A 15 -13.33 11.55 6.93
C THR A 15 -12.89 12.94 6.49
N LEU A 16 -12.50 13.09 5.22
CA LEU A 16 -12.12 14.41 4.69
C LEU A 16 -13.29 15.35 4.62
N ARG A 17 -14.44 14.89 4.12
CA ARG A 17 -15.68 15.67 4.06
C ARG A 17 -16.10 16.15 5.44
N TYR A 18 -16.04 15.25 6.44
CA TYR A 18 -16.36 15.60 7.82
C TYR A 18 -15.46 16.71 8.36
N PHE A 19 -14.13 16.56 8.24
CA PHE A 19 -13.22 17.57 8.77
C PHE A 19 -13.26 18.90 8.00
N GLU A 20 -13.52 18.88 6.70
CA GLU A 20 -13.72 20.09 5.91
C GLU A 20 -14.89 20.90 6.49
N HIS A 21 -16.01 20.26 6.75
CA HIS A 21 -17.19 20.88 7.37
C HIS A 21 -16.93 21.36 8.81
N GLU A 22 -16.27 20.55 9.64
CA GLU A 22 -15.91 20.94 11.01
C GLU A 22 -14.98 22.17 11.06
N LEU A 23 -14.04 22.26 10.14
CA LEU A 23 -13.15 23.42 10.06
C LEU A 23 -13.91 24.69 9.67
N GLU A 24 -14.89 24.60 8.77
CA GLU A 24 -15.77 25.71 8.39
C GLU A 24 -16.65 26.14 9.57
N GLU A 25 -17.35 25.20 10.23
CA GLU A 25 -18.24 25.49 11.34
C GLU A 25 -17.52 26.08 12.55
N THR A 26 -16.30 25.63 12.82
CA THR A 26 -15.48 26.13 13.94
C THR A 26 -14.71 27.41 13.61
N GLY A 27 -14.82 27.92 12.38
CA GLY A 27 -14.20 29.17 11.95
C GLY A 27 -12.69 29.11 11.86
N VAL A 28 -12.10 27.95 11.57
CA VAL A 28 -10.66 27.77 11.39
C VAL A 28 -10.22 28.42 10.08
N ASP A 29 -9.21 29.30 10.14
CA ASP A 29 -8.61 29.92 8.96
C ASP A 29 -7.67 28.94 8.24
N VAL A 30 -8.16 28.29 7.19
CA VAL A 30 -7.44 27.30 6.39
C VAL A 30 -6.74 27.97 5.20
N LYS A 31 -5.41 27.99 5.21
CA LYS A 31 -4.58 28.58 4.14
C LYS A 31 -3.96 27.52 3.24
N LEU A 32 -4.67 27.14 2.18
CA LEU A 32 -4.15 26.19 1.19
C LEU A 32 -3.09 26.83 0.28
N GLY A 33 -2.21 26.01 -0.28
CA GLY A 33 -1.16 26.46 -1.20
C GLY A 33 -0.11 27.39 -0.56
N THR A 34 -0.08 27.48 0.77
CA THR A 34 0.77 28.40 1.52
C THR A 34 1.95 27.67 2.14
N ARG A 35 3.17 28.08 1.79
CA ARG A 35 4.37 27.59 2.43
C ARG A 35 4.73 28.49 3.63
N VAL A 36 4.65 27.93 4.81
CA VAL A 36 4.93 28.63 6.08
C VAL A 36 6.41 28.56 6.42
N THR A 37 6.98 29.67 6.90
CA THR A 37 8.35 29.79 7.43
C THR A 37 8.34 29.94 8.95
N ALA A 38 9.50 29.81 9.59
CA ALA A 38 9.60 30.00 11.03
C ALA A 38 9.16 31.41 11.47
N GLY A 39 9.39 32.44 10.63
CA GLY A 39 8.98 33.82 10.91
C GLY A 39 7.46 34.00 10.97
N ASP A 40 6.72 33.26 10.15
CA ASP A 40 5.26 33.34 10.09
C ASP A 40 4.59 32.74 11.33
N LEU A 41 5.34 31.93 12.11
CA LEU A 41 4.83 31.21 13.27
C LEU A 41 5.01 31.97 14.59
N THR A 42 5.73 33.09 14.60
CA THR A 42 6.07 33.83 15.82
C THR A 42 4.87 34.48 16.52
N ALA A 43 3.75 34.65 15.83
CA ALA A 43 2.52 35.22 16.37
C ALA A 43 1.60 34.19 17.06
N TYR A 44 1.97 32.91 17.07
CA TYR A 44 1.17 31.82 17.64
C TYR A 44 1.74 31.35 18.96
N ASP A 45 0.89 31.11 19.96
CA ASP A 45 1.29 30.59 21.28
C ASP A 45 1.69 29.12 21.21
N VAL A 46 1.06 28.32 20.32
CA VAL A 46 1.32 26.91 20.11
C VAL A 46 1.37 26.58 18.64
N VAL A 47 2.36 25.85 18.22
CA VAL A 47 2.53 25.37 16.84
C VAL A 47 2.54 23.86 16.79
N LEU A 48 1.61 23.27 16.04
CA LEU A 48 1.58 21.83 15.77
C LEU A 48 2.16 21.55 14.38
N VAL A 49 3.26 20.79 14.33
CA VAL A 49 3.92 20.43 13.07
C VAL A 49 3.39 19.09 12.59
N ALA A 50 2.59 19.10 11.52
CA ALA A 50 1.94 17.92 10.94
C ALA A 50 2.22 17.82 9.42
N THR A 51 3.49 17.96 9.03
CA THR A 51 3.93 18.09 7.62
C THR A 51 3.98 16.77 6.84
N GLY A 52 3.62 15.65 7.45
CA GLY A 52 3.65 14.34 6.82
C GLY A 52 5.06 13.77 6.68
N VAL A 53 5.23 12.87 5.71
CA VAL A 53 6.50 12.15 5.46
C VAL A 53 6.89 12.23 3.99
N THR A 54 8.19 12.22 3.73
CA THR A 54 8.75 12.04 2.39
C THR A 54 9.22 10.59 2.20
N PRO A 55 9.07 10.00 1.00
CA PRO A 55 9.63 8.70 0.71
C PRO A 55 11.12 8.69 0.90
N ARG A 56 11.64 7.67 1.56
CA ARG A 56 13.08 7.42 1.61
C ARG A 56 13.51 6.72 0.34
N VAL A 57 14.50 7.26 -0.36
CA VAL A 57 15.18 6.56 -1.44
C VAL A 57 16.21 5.61 -0.81
N PRO A 58 16.16 4.29 -1.07
CA PRO A 58 17.16 3.37 -0.55
C PRO A 58 18.50 3.56 -1.26
N ASP A 59 19.59 3.28 -0.56
CA ASP A 59 20.93 3.23 -1.15
C ASP A 59 21.14 1.83 -1.75
N VAL A 60 20.78 1.71 -3.04
CA VAL A 60 20.88 0.47 -3.84
C VAL A 60 21.37 0.85 -5.22
N GLU A 61 22.37 0.15 -5.72
CA GLU A 61 22.88 0.35 -7.09
C GLU A 61 21.73 0.25 -8.09
N GLY A 62 21.67 1.19 -9.04
CA GLY A 62 20.59 1.22 -10.02
C GLY A 62 19.25 1.78 -9.52
N VAL A 63 19.19 2.40 -8.35
CA VAL A 63 17.96 3.04 -7.83
C VAL A 63 17.42 4.15 -8.74
N GLY A 64 18.23 4.72 -9.59
CA GLY A 64 17.84 5.68 -10.63
C GLY A 64 17.39 5.04 -11.96
N HIS A 65 17.29 3.72 -12.04
CA HIS A 65 16.85 3.02 -13.25
C HIS A 65 15.41 3.41 -13.64
N PRO A 66 15.06 3.57 -14.93
CA PRO A 66 13.74 4.01 -15.39
C PRO A 66 12.56 3.19 -14.88
N LYS A 67 12.75 1.91 -14.57
CA LYS A 67 11.71 1.04 -13.99
C LYS A 67 11.42 1.33 -12.51
N VAL A 68 12.29 2.10 -11.82
CA VAL A 68 12.11 2.38 -10.39
C VAL A 68 11.18 3.57 -10.22
N VAL A 69 10.08 3.33 -9.53
CA VAL A 69 9.09 4.36 -9.20
C VAL A 69 8.81 4.38 -7.70
N THR A 70 8.46 5.54 -7.19
CA THR A 70 8.04 5.70 -5.81
C THR A 70 6.54 5.43 -5.67
N TYR A 71 6.08 5.08 -4.46
CA TYR A 71 4.65 4.94 -4.19
C TYR A 71 3.86 6.24 -4.47
N LEU A 72 4.49 7.41 -4.37
CA LEU A 72 3.85 8.68 -4.73
C LEU A 72 3.59 8.77 -6.23
N GLN A 73 4.56 8.38 -7.04
CA GLN A 73 4.38 8.34 -8.50
C GLN A 73 3.29 7.36 -8.90
N VAL A 74 3.20 6.21 -8.23
CA VAL A 74 2.14 5.22 -8.49
C VAL A 74 0.77 5.73 -8.07
N LEU A 75 0.62 6.19 -6.83
CA LEU A 75 -0.70 6.50 -6.25
C LEU A 75 -1.18 7.92 -6.55
N ARG A 76 -0.28 8.90 -6.68
CA ARG A 76 -0.64 10.30 -6.90
C ARG A 76 -0.53 10.69 -8.37
N ASP A 77 0.58 10.30 -9.00
CA ASP A 77 0.91 10.76 -10.35
C ASP A 77 0.45 9.75 -11.42
N HIS A 78 -0.04 8.57 -10.99
CA HIS A 78 -0.58 7.51 -11.84
C HIS A 78 0.36 7.08 -12.97
N VAL A 79 1.67 7.05 -12.71
CA VAL A 79 2.64 6.54 -13.69
C VAL A 79 2.32 5.09 -14.05
N PRO A 80 2.50 4.71 -15.33
CA PRO A 80 2.30 3.33 -15.77
C PRO A 80 3.18 2.36 -14.98
N VAL A 81 2.60 1.27 -14.52
CA VAL A 81 3.27 0.18 -13.80
C VAL A 81 3.13 -1.09 -14.64
N GLY A 82 4.22 -1.82 -14.80
CA GLY A 82 4.26 -3.06 -15.57
C GLY A 82 3.48 -4.22 -14.94
N GLU A 83 3.53 -5.39 -15.59
CA GLU A 83 2.80 -6.58 -15.11
C GLU A 83 3.49 -7.24 -13.91
N ARG A 84 4.82 -7.25 -13.88
CA ARG A 84 5.63 -7.85 -12.81
C ARG A 84 6.23 -6.75 -11.97
N VAL A 85 5.90 -6.73 -10.68
CA VAL A 85 6.28 -5.65 -9.76
C VAL A 85 7.02 -6.19 -8.55
N ALA A 86 8.17 -5.56 -8.23
CA ALA A 86 8.92 -5.80 -7.02
C ALA A 86 8.77 -4.61 -6.06
N ILE A 87 8.13 -4.81 -4.91
CA ILE A 87 7.96 -3.77 -3.89
C ILE A 87 9.03 -3.90 -2.83
N MET A 88 9.91 -2.89 -2.75
CA MET A 88 10.99 -2.82 -1.77
C MET A 88 10.50 -2.23 -0.45
N GLY A 89 10.14 -3.08 0.49
CA GLY A 89 9.65 -2.72 1.81
C GLY A 89 8.21 -3.17 2.08
N ALA A 90 8.04 -3.97 3.14
CA ALA A 90 6.77 -4.56 3.55
C ALA A 90 6.25 -3.95 4.86
N GLY A 91 6.31 -2.63 4.97
CA GLY A 91 5.57 -1.84 5.97
C GLY A 91 4.14 -1.56 5.50
N GLY A 92 3.38 -0.77 6.25
CA GLY A 92 1.99 -0.42 5.91
C GLY A 92 1.85 0.09 4.47
N ILE A 93 2.69 1.03 4.04
CA ILE A 93 2.68 1.56 2.66
C ILE A 93 2.95 0.46 1.63
N GLY A 94 3.90 -0.44 1.88
CA GLY A 94 4.18 -1.56 0.95
C GLY A 94 3.00 -2.50 0.78
N PHE A 95 2.28 -2.79 1.87
CA PHE A 95 1.03 -3.56 1.83
C PHE A 95 -0.05 -2.83 1.06
N ASP A 96 -0.27 -1.56 1.34
CA ASP A 96 -1.25 -0.71 0.65
C ASP A 96 -0.99 -0.66 -0.87
N VAL A 97 0.25 -0.46 -1.28
CA VAL A 97 0.64 -0.46 -2.70
C VAL A 97 0.44 -1.85 -3.33
N ALA A 98 0.74 -2.94 -2.61
CA ALA A 98 0.49 -4.29 -3.10
C ALA A 98 -1.00 -4.56 -3.29
N GLU A 99 -1.86 -4.12 -2.37
CA GLU A 99 -3.32 -4.20 -2.50
C GLU A 99 -3.82 -3.39 -3.70
N PHE A 100 -3.36 -2.16 -3.85
CA PHE A 100 -3.70 -1.29 -4.98
C PHE A 100 -3.30 -1.90 -6.33
N LEU A 101 -2.07 -2.40 -6.45
CA LEU A 101 -1.54 -2.94 -7.71
C LEU A 101 -2.14 -4.30 -8.10
N THR A 102 -2.62 -5.07 -7.14
CA THR A 102 -3.25 -6.37 -7.39
C THR A 102 -4.75 -6.29 -7.62
N GLN A 103 -5.39 -5.16 -7.31
CA GLN A 103 -6.82 -4.98 -7.54
C GLN A 103 -7.13 -5.01 -9.05
N ALA A 104 -8.06 -5.86 -9.46
CA ALA A 104 -8.47 -6.02 -10.86
C ALA A 104 -9.85 -5.41 -11.14
N GLY A 105 -10.78 -5.55 -10.21
CA GLY A 105 -12.17 -5.10 -10.32
C GLY A 105 -12.54 -4.10 -9.23
N PRO A 106 -13.83 -3.91 -8.95
CA PRO A 106 -14.30 -3.03 -7.89
C PRO A 106 -13.82 -3.53 -6.52
N SER A 107 -13.62 -2.59 -5.60
CA SER A 107 -13.28 -2.94 -4.22
C SER A 107 -14.43 -3.67 -3.54
N GLY A 108 -14.13 -4.74 -2.81
CA GLY A 108 -15.11 -5.45 -1.99
C GLY A 108 -15.74 -4.59 -0.91
N ALA A 109 -15.09 -3.50 -0.48
CA ALA A 109 -15.67 -2.55 0.45
C ALA A 109 -16.86 -1.78 -0.15
N MET A 110 -16.87 -1.62 -1.47
CA MET A 110 -17.94 -0.92 -2.21
C MET A 110 -18.96 -1.87 -2.83
N ALA A 111 -18.69 -3.18 -2.82
CA ALA A 111 -19.52 -4.20 -3.47
C ALA A 111 -19.59 -5.45 -2.58
N PRO A 112 -20.63 -5.58 -1.72
CA PRO A 112 -20.76 -6.69 -0.77
C PRO A 112 -20.71 -8.08 -1.41
N GLU A 113 -21.22 -8.23 -2.63
CA GLU A 113 -21.16 -9.48 -3.39
C GLU A 113 -19.72 -9.87 -3.78
N VAL A 114 -18.87 -8.89 -4.12
CA VAL A 114 -17.45 -9.09 -4.39
C VAL A 114 -16.74 -9.52 -3.11
N PHE A 115 -16.98 -8.83 -2.00
CA PHE A 115 -16.44 -9.19 -0.69
C PHE A 115 -16.82 -10.63 -0.29
N ASN A 116 -18.10 -10.95 -0.39
CA ASN A 116 -18.60 -12.28 -0.05
C ASN A 116 -17.95 -13.38 -0.91
N ALA A 117 -17.75 -13.11 -2.19
CA ALA A 117 -17.07 -14.06 -3.10
C ALA A 117 -15.58 -14.22 -2.76
N GLU A 118 -14.86 -13.11 -2.55
CA GLU A 118 -13.44 -13.12 -2.17
C GLU A 118 -13.18 -13.91 -0.88
N TRP A 119 -14.06 -13.76 0.10
CA TRP A 119 -13.91 -14.37 1.42
C TRP A 119 -14.66 -15.70 1.58
N GLY A 120 -15.41 -16.13 0.57
CA GLY A 120 -16.17 -17.38 0.60
C GLY A 120 -17.33 -17.34 1.59
N ILE A 121 -18.01 -16.20 1.70
CA ILE A 121 -19.19 -16.04 2.55
C ILE A 121 -20.42 -16.49 1.78
N ASP A 122 -21.19 -17.41 2.35
CA ASP A 122 -22.47 -17.87 1.82
C ASP A 122 -23.64 -17.25 2.60
N THR A 123 -24.21 -16.19 2.05
CA THR A 123 -25.34 -15.47 2.64
C THR A 123 -26.67 -16.23 2.57
N THR A 124 -26.73 -17.32 1.80
CA THR A 124 -27.90 -18.19 1.68
C THR A 124 -27.93 -19.26 2.78
N TYR A 125 -26.82 -19.43 3.52
CA TYR A 125 -26.64 -20.47 4.52
C TYR A 125 -26.85 -21.90 4.02
N ALA A 126 -26.70 -22.13 2.71
CA ALA A 126 -26.78 -23.47 2.14
C ALA A 126 -25.56 -24.34 2.53
N ALA A 127 -24.41 -23.70 2.73
CA ALA A 127 -23.23 -24.34 3.27
C ALA A 127 -23.14 -24.24 4.78
N ALA A 128 -22.59 -25.27 5.43
CA ALA A 128 -22.42 -25.31 6.89
C ALA A 128 -21.60 -24.11 7.39
N GLY A 129 -22.12 -23.39 8.40
CA GLY A 129 -21.49 -22.20 8.95
C GLY A 129 -21.51 -20.96 8.04
N GLY A 130 -22.24 -20.98 6.92
CA GLY A 130 -22.24 -19.89 5.94
C GLY A 130 -20.90 -19.69 5.24
N ILE A 131 -20.10 -20.74 5.10
CA ILE A 131 -18.76 -20.70 4.50
C ILE A 131 -18.72 -21.57 3.25
N ARG A 132 -18.21 -21.01 2.17
CA ARG A 132 -17.93 -21.72 0.91
C ARG A 132 -16.48 -21.48 0.48
N ARG A 133 -16.06 -22.10 -0.62
CA ARG A 133 -14.72 -21.85 -1.17
C ARG A 133 -14.59 -20.40 -1.58
N ALA A 134 -13.57 -19.71 -1.08
CA ALA A 134 -13.21 -18.36 -1.52
C ALA A 134 -12.87 -18.34 -3.02
N ALA A 135 -13.32 -17.32 -3.71
CA ALA A 135 -13.09 -17.11 -5.13
C ALA A 135 -12.57 -15.69 -5.37
N PRO A 136 -11.32 -15.41 -4.97
CA PRO A 136 -10.71 -14.12 -5.23
C PRO A 136 -10.56 -13.89 -6.74
N GLU A 137 -10.69 -12.65 -7.18
CA GLU A 137 -10.42 -12.28 -8.56
C GLU A 137 -8.95 -12.52 -8.93
N ARG A 138 -8.70 -12.76 -10.22
CA ARG A 138 -7.34 -12.83 -10.72
C ARG A 138 -6.68 -11.46 -10.54
N PRO A 139 -5.48 -11.39 -9.91
CA PRO A 139 -4.82 -10.12 -9.68
C PRO A 139 -4.45 -9.43 -11.00
N ALA A 140 -4.54 -8.10 -11.01
CA ALA A 140 -4.16 -7.29 -12.17
C ALA A 140 -2.67 -7.38 -12.50
N ARG A 141 -1.84 -7.66 -11.49
CA ARG A 141 -0.37 -7.75 -11.60
C ARG A 141 0.20 -8.85 -10.74
N GLN A 142 1.36 -9.36 -11.12
CA GLN A 142 2.17 -10.24 -10.30
C GLN A 142 3.06 -9.38 -9.39
N VAL A 143 2.93 -9.52 -8.10
CA VAL A 143 3.63 -8.69 -7.13
C VAL A 143 4.50 -9.53 -6.20
N ALA A 144 5.76 -9.12 -6.03
CA ALA A 144 6.66 -9.58 -4.98
C ALA A 144 6.82 -8.47 -3.92
N LEU A 145 6.43 -8.75 -2.69
CA LEU A 145 6.57 -7.85 -1.54
C LEU A 145 7.75 -8.28 -0.68
N LEU A 146 8.78 -7.43 -0.61
CA LEU A 146 10.10 -7.78 -0.11
C LEU A 146 10.41 -7.09 1.22
N GLN A 147 11.03 -7.79 2.15
CA GLN A 147 11.36 -7.29 3.48
C GLN A 147 12.79 -7.69 3.89
N ARG A 148 13.60 -6.73 4.34
CA ARG A 148 14.96 -6.99 4.86
C ARG A 148 14.96 -7.77 6.19
N LYS A 149 13.95 -7.57 7.04
CA LYS A 149 13.84 -8.30 8.31
C LYS A 149 13.51 -9.77 8.03
N GLU A 150 14.14 -10.66 8.76
CA GLU A 150 13.89 -12.11 8.67
C GLU A 150 12.55 -12.55 9.25
N THR A 151 11.93 -11.67 10.05
CA THR A 151 10.60 -11.94 10.62
C THR A 151 9.56 -12.10 9.52
N LYS A 152 8.45 -12.75 9.84
CA LYS A 152 7.30 -12.88 8.94
C LYS A 152 6.93 -11.52 8.32
N VAL A 153 6.75 -11.49 7.00
CA VAL A 153 6.33 -10.27 6.30
C VAL A 153 5.02 -9.74 6.88
N GLY A 154 5.00 -8.44 7.20
CA GLY A 154 3.86 -7.80 7.86
C GLY A 154 3.73 -8.10 9.35
N ALA A 155 4.77 -8.63 10.03
CA ALA A 155 4.74 -8.81 11.48
C ALA A 155 4.59 -7.47 12.27
N GLY A 156 4.99 -6.37 11.67
CA GLY A 156 4.86 -5.02 12.24
C GLY A 156 3.54 -4.31 11.95
N LEU A 157 2.61 -4.93 11.24
CA LEU A 157 1.27 -4.38 11.01
C LEU A 157 0.42 -4.42 12.29
N GLY A 158 -0.68 -3.69 12.30
CA GLY A 158 -1.63 -3.67 13.41
C GLY A 158 -2.03 -5.08 13.87
N LYS A 159 -2.01 -5.32 15.17
CA LYS A 159 -2.26 -6.65 15.75
C LYS A 159 -3.63 -7.21 15.36
N THR A 160 -4.63 -6.34 15.25
CA THR A 160 -6.02 -6.70 14.94
C THR A 160 -6.28 -6.91 13.45
N THR A 161 -5.61 -6.19 12.56
CA THR A 161 -5.90 -6.15 11.12
C THR A 161 -4.79 -6.74 10.24
N GLY A 162 -3.56 -6.82 10.73
CA GLY A 162 -2.42 -7.27 9.92
C GLY A 162 -2.56 -8.68 9.34
N TRP A 163 -3.31 -9.56 9.99
CA TRP A 163 -3.59 -10.90 9.47
C TRP A 163 -4.53 -10.85 8.26
N ILE A 164 -5.48 -9.90 8.23
CA ILE A 164 -6.43 -9.69 7.11
C ILE A 164 -5.64 -9.31 5.86
N HIS A 165 -4.82 -8.26 5.95
CA HIS A 165 -3.97 -7.80 4.85
C HIS A 165 -3.08 -8.91 4.29
N ARG A 166 -2.40 -9.68 5.18
CA ARG A 166 -1.60 -10.82 4.74
C ARG A 166 -2.42 -11.90 4.03
N THR A 167 -3.61 -12.20 4.54
CA THR A 167 -4.48 -13.22 3.95
C THR A 167 -4.97 -12.77 2.57
N GLN A 168 -5.39 -11.52 2.44
CA GLN A 168 -5.85 -10.94 1.18
C GLN A 168 -4.75 -10.97 0.11
N LEU A 169 -3.55 -10.47 0.42
CA LEU A 169 -2.44 -10.51 -0.53
C LEU A 169 -2.02 -11.95 -0.88
N LYS A 170 -2.10 -12.88 0.08
CA LYS A 170 -1.84 -14.30 -0.18
C LYS A 170 -2.89 -14.89 -1.14
N HIS A 171 -4.17 -14.57 -0.97
CA HIS A 171 -5.23 -14.99 -1.89
C HIS A 171 -5.01 -14.45 -3.30
N ARG A 172 -4.45 -13.25 -3.43
CA ARG A 172 -4.08 -12.63 -4.70
C ARG A 172 -2.72 -13.10 -5.24
N GLY A 173 -2.10 -14.08 -4.61
CA GLY A 173 -0.86 -14.69 -5.09
C GLY A 173 0.39 -13.81 -4.92
N VAL A 174 0.36 -12.79 -4.06
CA VAL A 174 1.53 -11.95 -3.79
C VAL A 174 2.63 -12.78 -3.11
N ALA A 175 3.82 -12.80 -3.73
CA ALA A 175 5.00 -13.42 -3.14
C ALA A 175 5.54 -12.53 -2.00
N MET A 176 5.58 -13.05 -0.78
CA MET A 176 6.07 -12.33 0.39
C MET A 176 7.41 -12.91 0.83
N VAL A 177 8.50 -12.16 0.60
CA VAL A 177 9.87 -12.64 0.82
C VAL A 177 10.53 -11.86 1.96
N PRO A 178 10.78 -12.49 3.13
CA PRO A 178 11.54 -11.91 4.23
C PRO A 178 13.04 -12.13 4.05
N GLY A 179 13.86 -11.41 4.83
CA GLY A 179 15.29 -11.64 4.94
C GLY A 179 16.09 -11.27 3.69
N VAL A 180 15.57 -10.37 2.84
CA VAL A 180 16.27 -9.99 1.61
C VAL A 180 17.39 -8.99 1.87
N VAL A 181 18.49 -9.15 1.16
CA VAL A 181 19.55 -8.15 1.02
C VAL A 181 19.51 -7.65 -0.42
N TYR A 182 19.19 -6.38 -0.62
CA TYR A 182 19.14 -5.78 -1.96
C TYR A 182 20.56 -5.53 -2.46
N GLU A 183 20.86 -5.89 -3.70
CA GLU A 183 22.19 -5.74 -4.29
C GLU A 183 22.16 -4.65 -5.37
N ARG A 184 21.38 -4.82 -6.44
CA ARG A 184 21.28 -3.84 -7.53
C ARG A 184 20.00 -3.99 -8.34
N ILE A 185 19.71 -2.97 -9.16
CA ILE A 185 18.58 -2.94 -10.09
C ILE A 185 19.12 -2.71 -11.49
N ASP A 186 18.67 -3.52 -12.46
CA ASP A 186 19.03 -3.40 -13.86
C ASP A 186 17.88 -3.81 -14.80
N ASP A 187 18.15 -3.98 -16.10
CA ASP A 187 17.14 -4.36 -17.10
C ASP A 187 16.46 -5.70 -16.80
N LEU A 188 17.15 -6.64 -16.16
CA LEU A 188 16.57 -7.94 -15.78
C LEU A 188 15.61 -7.83 -14.62
N GLY A 189 15.87 -6.91 -13.67
CA GLY A 189 15.05 -6.76 -12.48
C GLY A 189 15.83 -6.36 -11.25
N LEU A 190 15.33 -6.80 -10.08
CA LEU A 190 15.93 -6.55 -8.78
C LEU A 190 16.77 -7.74 -8.34
N HIS A 191 18.10 -7.55 -8.30
CA HIS A 191 19.05 -8.52 -7.77
C HIS A 191 19.12 -8.42 -6.25
N LEU A 192 19.01 -9.55 -5.60
CA LEU A 192 19.03 -9.65 -4.15
C LEU A 192 19.59 -11.01 -3.70
N SER A 193 19.87 -11.14 -2.42
CA SER A 193 20.12 -12.45 -1.81
C SER A 193 19.14 -12.71 -0.65
N VAL A 194 18.84 -14.00 -0.45
CA VAL A 194 18.02 -14.51 0.65
C VAL A 194 18.76 -15.66 1.29
N GLY A 195 19.05 -15.58 2.59
CA GLY A 195 19.84 -16.62 3.28
C GLY A 195 21.25 -16.83 2.71
N GLY A 196 21.79 -15.81 2.02
CA GLY A 196 23.08 -15.88 1.36
C GLY A 196 23.06 -16.40 -0.10
N GLU A 197 21.93 -16.88 -0.59
CA GLU A 197 21.74 -17.30 -1.96
C GLU A 197 21.30 -16.12 -2.84
N ARG A 198 22.04 -15.86 -3.92
CA ARG A 198 21.73 -14.80 -4.88
C ARG A 198 20.61 -15.20 -5.82
N THR A 199 19.70 -14.29 -6.06
CA THR A 199 18.60 -14.47 -7.01
C THR A 199 18.22 -13.14 -7.66
N VAL A 200 17.43 -13.21 -8.72
CA VAL A 200 16.87 -12.05 -9.41
C VAL A 200 15.35 -12.16 -9.35
N ILE A 201 14.71 -11.10 -8.86
CA ILE A 201 13.27 -10.93 -9.05
C ILE A 201 13.09 -10.21 -10.38
N GLU A 202 12.73 -10.97 -11.41
CA GLU A 202 12.39 -10.40 -12.71
C GLU A 202 11.18 -9.49 -12.56
N CYS A 203 11.34 -8.22 -12.88
CA CYS A 203 10.26 -7.23 -12.75
C CYS A 203 10.36 -6.15 -13.83
N ASP A 204 9.19 -5.62 -14.17
CA ASP A 204 9.03 -4.53 -15.12
C ASP A 204 9.04 -3.18 -14.40
N THR A 205 8.71 -3.21 -13.08
CA THR A 205 8.68 -2.03 -12.20
C THR A 205 9.09 -2.42 -10.79
#